data_0103db6425d6d2183fe74ff11a38b094
#
_entry.id   0103db6425d6d2183fe74ff11a38b094
#
_cell.length_a   1.000
_cell.length_b   1.000
_cell.length_c   1.000
_cell.angle_alpha   90.00
_cell.angle_beta   90.00
_cell.angle_gamma   90.00
#
_symmetry.space_group_name_H-M   'P 1'
#
loop_
_entity.id
_entity.type
_entity.pdbx_description
1 polymer ?
#
loop_
_entity_poly.entity_id
_entity_poly.type
_entity_poly.pdbx_seq_one_letter_code
_entity_poly.pdbx_strand_id
1 'polypeptide(L)' 'MITTLLLFICTTDAQDDCQAYAAQRWEGPNAQYECLASIEPSLDALRAEGHHHVIAMCGYEETEE' A
#
# COMPACT_ATOMS: atom_id res chain seq x y z
N MET A 1 12.99 -11.82 2.49
CA MET A 1 12.07 -11.04 1.66
C MET A 1 11.48 -9.91 2.48
N ILE A 2 11.44 -8.74 1.92
CA ILE A 2 10.84 -7.58 2.57
C ILE A 2 9.66 -7.15 1.72
N THR A 3 8.52 -6.92 2.35
CA THR A 3 7.32 -6.49 1.67
C THR A 3 6.87 -5.16 2.23
N THR A 4 6.58 -4.21 1.36
CA THR A 4 6.15 -2.88 1.75
C THR A 4 4.76 -2.63 1.18
N LEU A 5 3.87 -2.15 2.03
CA LEU A 5 2.54 -1.74 1.59
C LEU A 5 2.63 -0.31 1.07
N LEU A 6 2.35 -0.15 -0.20
CA LEU A 6 2.39 1.15 -0.86
C LEU A 6 0.96 1.62 -1.09
N LEU A 7 0.70 2.84 -0.66
CA LEU A 7 -0.60 3.46 -0.87
C LEU A 7 -0.44 4.64 -1.81
N PHE A 8 -1.30 4.69 -2.82
CA PHE A 8 -1.31 5.77 -3.79
C PHE A 8 -2.61 6.54 -3.61
N ILE A 9 -2.50 7.82 -3.32
CA ILE A 9 -3.66 8.67 -3.13
C ILE A 9 -3.66 9.69 -4.26
N CYS A 10 -4.72 9.70 -5.04
CA CYS A 10 -4.84 10.58 -6.17
C CYS A 10 -5.89 11.64 -5.88
N THR A 11 -5.70 12.84 -6.42
CA THR A 11 -6.60 13.95 -6.15
C THR A 11 -7.74 14.06 -7.14
N THR A 12 -7.60 13.44 -8.32
CA THR A 12 -8.60 13.52 -9.36
C THR A 12 -8.83 12.17 -9.99
N ASP A 13 -9.90 12.06 -10.74
CA ASP A 13 -10.23 10.86 -11.50
C ASP A 13 -9.16 10.52 -12.54
N ALA A 14 -8.48 11.53 -13.04
CA ALA A 14 -7.50 11.33 -14.10
C ALA A 14 -6.23 10.67 -13.60
N GLN A 15 -6.05 10.58 -12.29
CA GLN A 15 -4.88 9.97 -11.70
C GLN A 15 -3.58 10.63 -12.13
N ASP A 16 -3.67 11.91 -12.47
CA ASP A 16 -2.49 12.67 -12.90
C ASP A 16 -1.67 13.15 -11.72
N ASP A 17 -2.28 13.25 -10.56
CA ASP A 17 -1.66 13.86 -9.40
C ASP A 17 -1.79 12.93 -8.21
N CYS A 18 -0.97 11.89 -8.22
CA CYS A 18 -1.01 10.88 -7.17
C CYS A 18 0.24 10.96 -6.33
N GLN A 19 0.08 10.68 -5.05
CA GLN A 19 1.19 10.59 -4.12
C GLN A 19 1.28 9.17 -3.60
N ALA A 20 2.51 8.69 -3.49
CA ALA A 20 2.76 7.34 -3.02
C ALA A 20 3.35 7.40 -1.62
N TYR A 21 2.86 6.51 -0.75
CA TYR A 21 3.34 6.41 0.62
C TYR A 21 3.71 4.98 0.93
N ALA A 22 4.82 4.80 1.63
CA ALA A 22 5.15 3.51 2.22
C ALA A 22 4.44 3.45 3.57
N ALA A 23 3.33 2.73 3.63
CA ALA A 23 2.49 2.76 4.82
C ALA A 23 2.98 1.80 5.89
N GLN A 24 3.47 0.63 5.48
CA GLN A 24 3.89 -0.38 6.44
C GLN A 24 4.84 -1.33 5.75
N ARG A 25 5.67 -1.99 6.55
CA ARG A 25 6.70 -2.86 6.05
C ARG A 25 6.78 -4.09 6.92
N TRP A 26 6.94 -5.23 6.27
CA TRP A 26 7.05 -6.51 6.97
C TRP A 26 8.28 -7.24 6.47
N GLU A 27 8.85 -8.07 7.35
CA GLU A 27 9.97 -8.92 7.00
C GLU A 27 9.65 -10.33 7.40
N GLY A 28 10.20 -11.29 6.65
CA GLY A 28 10.06 -12.68 7.00
C GLY A 28 9.21 -13.45 6.00
N PRO A 29 8.97 -14.74 6.28
CA PRO A 29 8.29 -15.61 5.33
C PRO A 29 6.82 -15.28 5.11
N ASN A 30 6.18 -14.61 6.06
CA ASN A 30 4.76 -14.29 5.95
C ASN A 30 4.52 -12.84 5.55
N ALA A 31 5.59 -12.11 5.16
CA ALA A 31 5.47 -10.69 4.88
C ALA A 31 4.46 -10.41 3.78
N GLN A 32 4.50 -11.20 2.70
CA GLN A 32 3.58 -11.01 1.59
C GLN A 32 2.14 -11.20 2.04
N TYR A 33 1.91 -12.23 2.81
CA TYR A 33 0.56 -12.53 3.29
C TYR A 33 0.03 -11.41 4.17
N GLU A 34 0.88 -10.90 5.05
CA GLU A 34 0.44 -9.83 5.93
C GLU A 34 0.17 -8.54 5.17
N CYS A 35 0.96 -8.28 4.13
CA CYS A 35 0.71 -7.10 3.31
C CYS A 35 -0.62 -7.21 2.60
N LEU A 36 -0.90 -8.35 1.99
CA LEU A 36 -2.16 -8.55 1.29
C LEU A 36 -3.35 -8.43 2.23
N ALA A 37 -3.21 -8.94 3.44
CA ALA A 37 -4.29 -8.87 4.41
C ALA A 37 -4.54 -7.45 4.89
N SER A 38 -3.57 -6.55 4.73
CA SER A 38 -3.69 -5.19 5.20
C SER A 38 -4.23 -4.24 4.13
N ILE A 39 -4.41 -4.71 2.89
CA ILE A 39 -4.82 -3.82 1.82
C ILE A 39 -6.22 -3.27 2.05
N GLU A 40 -7.18 -4.13 2.31
CA GLU A 40 -8.57 -3.68 2.46
C GLU A 40 -8.76 -2.77 3.66
N PRO A 41 -8.25 -3.11 4.85
CA PRO A 41 -8.39 -2.19 5.96
C PRO A 41 -7.77 -0.83 5.70
N SER A 42 -6.64 -0.80 4.99
CA SER A 42 -5.98 0.47 4.68
C SER A 42 -6.83 1.30 3.73
N LEU A 43 -7.41 0.67 2.71
CA LEU A 43 -8.27 1.39 1.77
C LEU A 43 -9.52 1.89 2.47
N ASP A 44 -10.10 1.08 3.36
CA ASP A 44 -11.28 1.51 4.09
C ASP A 44 -10.99 2.72 4.95
N ALA A 45 -9.84 2.73 5.61
CA ALA A 45 -9.46 3.87 6.45
C ALA A 45 -9.31 5.14 5.62
N LEU A 46 -8.70 5.03 4.43
CA LEU A 46 -8.54 6.20 3.57
C LEU A 46 -9.87 6.70 3.05
N ARG A 47 -10.76 5.79 2.70
CA ARG A 47 -12.09 6.20 2.23
C ARG A 47 -12.88 6.87 3.34
N ALA A 48 -12.72 6.40 4.56
CA ALA A 48 -13.39 7.01 5.70
C ALA A 48 -12.91 8.43 5.93
N GLU A 49 -11.69 8.75 5.51
CA GLU A 49 -11.16 10.09 5.63
C GLU A 49 -11.50 10.97 4.43
N GLY A 50 -12.21 10.44 3.46
CA GLY A 50 -12.63 11.23 2.33
C GLY A 50 -11.81 11.02 1.06
N HIS A 51 -10.85 10.13 1.08
CA HIS A 51 -10.04 9.84 -0.11
C HIS A 51 -10.75 8.77 -0.93
N HIS A 52 -11.15 9.12 -2.13
CA HIS A 52 -11.92 8.20 -2.97
C HIS A 52 -11.10 7.58 -4.08
N HIS A 53 -9.98 8.20 -4.43
CA HIS A 53 -9.13 7.70 -5.51
C HIS A 53 -7.85 7.17 -4.91
N VAL A 54 -7.93 5.94 -4.39
CA VAL A 54 -6.82 5.35 -3.67
C VAL A 54 -6.53 3.97 -4.26
N ILE A 55 -5.25 3.62 -4.27
CA ILE A 55 -4.78 2.33 -4.76
C ILE A 55 -3.79 1.80 -3.73
N ALA A 56 -3.87 0.51 -3.44
CA ALA A 56 -2.93 -0.13 -2.54
C ALA A 56 -2.26 -1.28 -3.27
N MET A 57 -0.97 -1.43 -3.04
CA MET A 57 -0.23 -2.54 -3.63
C MET A 57 0.91 -2.94 -2.72
N CYS A 58 1.38 -4.16 -2.90
CA CYS A 58 2.50 -4.69 -2.12
C CYS A 58 3.73 -4.71 -3.01
N GLY A 59 4.77 -4.06 -2.55
CA GLY A 59 6.06 -4.08 -3.24
C GLY A 59 6.98 -5.04 -2.53
N TYR A 60 7.79 -5.75 -3.31
CA TYR A 60 8.67 -6.76 -2.76
C TYR A 60 10.11 -6.41 -3.03
N GLU A 61 10.95 -6.59 -2.02
CA GLU A 61 12.38 -6.43 -2.14
C GLU A 61 13.05 -7.70 -1.69
N GLU A 62 14.00 -8.15 -2.45
CA GLU A 62 14.83 -9.26 -2.04
C GLU A 62 16.11 -8.72 -1.44
N THR A 63 16.36 -9.10 -0.21
CA THR A 63 17.63 -8.73 0.43
C THR A 63 18.65 -9.79 0.10
N GLU A 64 19.74 -9.37 -0.49
CA GLU A 64 20.85 -10.26 -0.73
C GLU A 64 21.84 -10.16 0.39
N GLU A 65 22.37 -11.28 0.73
CA GLU A 65 23.36 -11.34 1.81
C GLU A 65 24.75 -11.32 1.30
#